data_f40f13ef7b0fd8babbbbbc2b5edb4e6e
#
_entry.id   f40f13ef7b0fd8babbbbbc2b5edb4e6e
#
_cell.length_a   1.000
_cell.length_b   1.000
_cell.length_c   1.000
_cell.angle_alpha   90.00
_cell.angle_beta   90.00
_cell.angle_gamma   90.00
#
_symmetry.space_group_name_H-M   'P 1'
#
loop_
_entity.id
_entity.type
_entity.pdbx_description
1 polymer ?
#
loop_
_entity_poly.entity_id
_entity_poly.type
_entity_poly.pdbx_seq_one_letter_code
_entity_poly.pdbx_strand_id
1 'polypeptide(L)'
;MKVAALAAGAYSASVLRSAMGTAIIAPIWLGSGGRWPSQPVLKLHFLRGTVSGFMALSFFYAITKLPLAEAIAISFVAPLIALYLAAVWLGEVIRKESILASILGLAGTVVIVSGRLGEAEYQTETLLGLGAIFFSAMLY
;
A
#
# COMPACT_ATOMS: atom_id res chain seq x y z
N MET A 1 7.45 -4.55 11.19
CA MET A 1 6.61 -5.19 10.17
C MET A 1 7.39 -6.17 9.29
N LYS A 2 8.54 -5.80 8.67
CA LYS A 2 9.33 -6.73 7.84
C LYS A 2 9.75 -7.99 8.61
N VAL A 3 10.25 -7.86 9.84
CA VAL A 3 10.65 -9.00 10.68
C VAL A 3 9.48 -9.96 10.94
N ALA A 4 8.29 -9.42 11.23
CA ALA A 4 7.09 -10.22 11.41
C ALA A 4 6.64 -10.92 10.11
N ALA A 5 6.75 -10.24 8.96
CA ALA A 5 6.43 -10.83 7.66
C ALA A 5 7.41 -11.93 7.26
N LEU A 6 8.69 -11.81 7.62
CA LEU A 6 9.70 -12.85 7.38
C LEU A 6 9.56 -14.05 8.33
N ALA A 7 9.22 -13.80 9.59
CA ALA A 7 9.11 -14.84 10.61
C ALA A 7 7.79 -15.63 10.52
N ALA A 8 6.67 -14.93 10.27
CA ALA A 8 5.32 -15.53 10.31
C ALA A 8 4.64 -15.61 8.93
N GLY A 9 5.32 -15.13 7.87
CA GLY A 9 4.76 -15.00 6.53
C GLY A 9 3.92 -13.74 6.34
N ALA A 10 3.81 -13.30 5.10
CA ALA A 10 3.08 -12.09 4.71
C ALA A 10 1.60 -12.12 5.15
N TYR A 11 0.96 -13.27 5.00
CA TYR A 11 -0.43 -13.48 5.39
C TYR A 11 -0.63 -13.29 6.90
N SER A 12 0.15 -13.98 7.72
CA SER A 12 0.04 -13.90 9.18
C SER A 12 0.31 -12.50 9.71
N ALA A 13 1.30 -11.80 9.15
CA ALA A 13 1.59 -10.41 9.51
C ALA A 13 0.44 -9.47 9.16
N SER A 14 -0.21 -9.66 8.01
CA SER A 14 -1.37 -8.87 7.57
C SER A 14 -2.60 -9.12 8.46
N VAL A 15 -2.89 -10.39 8.76
CA VAL A 15 -4.00 -10.79 9.63
C VAL A 15 -3.81 -10.25 11.05
N LEU A 16 -2.61 -10.41 11.62
CA LEU A 16 -2.29 -9.92 12.96
C LEU A 16 -2.46 -8.39 13.05
N ARG A 17 -1.94 -7.65 12.06
CA ARG A 17 -2.11 -6.20 11.99
C ARG A 17 -3.58 -5.81 11.96
N SER A 18 -4.40 -6.48 11.14
CA SER A 18 -5.83 -6.20 11.01
C SER A 18 -6.60 -6.56 12.30
N ALA A 19 -6.27 -7.69 12.91
CA ALA A 19 -6.87 -8.11 14.18
C ALA A 19 -6.56 -7.12 15.32
N MET A 20 -5.31 -6.68 15.44
CA MET A 20 -4.91 -5.67 16.42
C MET A 20 -5.63 -4.33 16.18
N GLY A 21 -5.71 -3.87 14.94
CA GLY A 21 -6.44 -2.66 14.58
C GLY A 21 -7.92 -2.76 14.95
N THR A 22 -8.56 -3.87 14.65
CA THR A 22 -9.96 -4.14 15.01
C THR A 22 -10.15 -4.20 16.53
N ALA A 23 -9.26 -4.89 17.24
CA ALA A 23 -9.32 -5.00 18.70
C ALA A 23 -9.22 -3.64 19.42
N ILE A 24 -8.52 -2.66 18.83
CA ILE A 24 -8.40 -1.31 19.38
C ILE A 24 -9.64 -0.48 19.02
N ILE A 25 -10.09 -0.53 17.76
CA ILE A 25 -11.14 0.35 17.26
C ILE A 25 -12.53 -0.12 17.66
N ALA A 26 -12.79 -1.44 17.70
CA ALA A 26 -14.11 -1.99 17.99
C ALA A 26 -14.66 -1.56 19.36
N PRO A 27 -13.92 -1.63 20.49
CA PRO A 27 -14.44 -1.18 21.78
C PRO A 27 -14.69 0.33 21.81
N ILE A 28 -13.87 1.14 21.14
CA ILE A 28 -14.06 2.59 21.05
C ILE A 28 -15.35 2.89 20.27
N TRP A 29 -15.58 2.22 19.17
CA TRP A 29 -16.77 2.37 18.36
C TRP A 29 -18.05 1.94 19.12
N LEU A 30 -18.01 0.80 19.80
CA LEU A 30 -19.12 0.32 20.61
C LEU A 30 -19.43 1.27 21.79
N GLY A 31 -18.40 1.77 22.47
CA GLY A 31 -18.54 2.71 23.59
C GLY A 31 -19.03 4.10 23.19
N SER A 32 -18.79 4.52 21.95
CA SER A 32 -19.27 5.81 21.41
C SER A 32 -20.72 5.76 20.89
N GLY A 33 -21.45 4.67 21.11
CA GLY A 33 -22.82 4.50 20.63
C GLY A 33 -22.92 4.25 19.12
N GLY A 34 -21.93 3.55 18.58
CA GLY A 34 -21.83 3.25 17.14
C GLY A 34 -23.11 2.66 16.56
N ARG A 35 -23.63 3.28 15.53
CA ARG A 35 -24.77 2.78 14.76
C ARG A 35 -24.30 2.01 13.57
N TRP A 36 -24.93 0.86 13.31
CA TRP A 36 -24.63 0.08 12.11
C TRP A 36 -24.93 0.91 10.86
N PRO A 37 -24.00 0.94 9.90
CA PRO A 37 -24.22 1.67 8.66
C PRO A 37 -25.35 1.02 7.83
N SER A 38 -25.95 1.81 6.96
CA SER A 38 -26.97 1.30 6.03
C SER A 38 -26.38 0.25 5.07
N GLN A 39 -27.22 -0.61 4.54
CA GLN A 39 -26.82 -1.71 3.64
C GLN A 39 -25.93 -1.24 2.44
N PRO A 40 -26.25 -0.13 1.75
CA PRO A 40 -25.40 0.37 0.67
C PRO A 40 -23.99 0.77 1.16
N VAL A 41 -23.92 1.43 2.33
CA VAL A 41 -22.66 1.84 2.93
C VAL A 41 -21.84 0.62 3.38
N LEU A 42 -22.50 -0.40 3.92
CA LEU A 42 -21.85 -1.64 4.33
C LEU A 42 -21.22 -2.38 3.12
N LYS A 43 -21.93 -2.45 2.00
CA LYS A 43 -21.40 -3.03 0.75
C LYS A 43 -20.16 -2.29 0.26
N LEU A 44 -20.17 -0.96 0.32
CA LEU A 44 -19.03 -0.13 -0.06
C LEU A 44 -17.83 -0.36 0.87
N HIS A 45 -18.07 -0.44 2.18
CA HIS A 45 -17.02 -0.77 3.14
C HIS A 45 -16.45 -2.17 2.94
N PHE A 46 -17.30 -3.14 2.60
CA PHE A 46 -16.85 -4.49 2.30
C PHE A 46 -15.95 -4.51 1.05
N LEU A 47 -16.38 -3.86 -0.03
CA LEU A 47 -15.58 -3.74 -1.25
C LEU A 47 -14.23 -3.07 -0.97
N ARG A 48 -14.24 -1.91 -0.29
CA ARG A 48 -13.02 -1.20 0.11
C ARG A 48 -12.12 -2.06 0.99
N GLY A 49 -12.69 -2.77 1.95
CA GLY A 49 -11.95 -3.67 2.85
C GLY A 49 -11.28 -4.81 2.08
N THR A 50 -11.99 -5.40 1.11
CA THR A 50 -11.45 -6.46 0.25
C THR A 50 -10.28 -5.96 -0.59
N VAL A 51 -10.44 -4.83 -1.28
CA VAL A 51 -9.37 -4.20 -2.08
C VAL A 51 -8.17 -3.87 -1.20
N SER A 52 -8.39 -3.24 -0.04
CA SER A 52 -7.34 -2.92 0.93
C SER A 52 -6.64 -4.17 1.49
N GLY A 53 -7.37 -5.27 1.64
CA GLY A 53 -6.82 -6.57 2.03
C GLY A 53 -5.85 -7.12 0.98
N PHE A 54 -6.25 -7.14 -0.29
CA PHE A 54 -5.37 -7.55 -1.38
C PHE A 54 -4.15 -6.63 -1.52
N MET A 55 -4.34 -5.32 -1.40
CA MET A 55 -3.26 -4.34 -1.39
C MET A 55 -2.24 -4.66 -0.27
N ALA A 56 -2.72 -4.87 0.94
CA ALA A 56 -1.86 -5.16 2.09
C ALA A 56 -1.12 -6.49 1.93
N LEU A 57 -1.79 -7.54 1.48
CA LEU A 57 -1.16 -8.85 1.22
C LEU A 57 -0.05 -8.74 0.17
N SER A 58 -0.33 -8.05 -0.94
CA SER A 58 0.66 -7.83 -2.00
C SER A 58 1.86 -7.03 -1.51
N PHE A 59 1.63 -5.98 -0.71
CA PHE A 59 2.71 -5.21 -0.09
C PHE A 59 3.53 -6.06 0.89
N PHE A 60 2.88 -6.82 1.77
CA PHE A 60 3.60 -7.69 2.71
C PHE A 60 4.37 -8.79 2.00
N TYR A 61 3.84 -9.35 0.93
CA TYR A 61 4.56 -10.29 0.08
C TYR A 61 5.79 -9.63 -0.55
N ALA A 62 5.64 -8.45 -1.12
CA ALA A 62 6.74 -7.72 -1.74
C ALA A 62 7.90 -7.47 -0.77
N ILE A 63 7.63 -7.07 0.48
CA ILE A 63 8.71 -6.82 1.47
C ILE A 63 9.39 -8.10 1.98
N THR A 64 8.85 -9.29 1.70
CA THR A 64 9.58 -10.54 1.94
C THR A 64 10.63 -10.80 0.85
N LYS A 65 10.41 -10.28 -0.36
CA LYS A 65 11.27 -10.48 -1.53
C LYS A 65 12.21 -9.30 -1.82
N LEU A 66 11.83 -8.10 -1.40
CA LEU A 66 12.57 -6.86 -1.64
C LEU A 66 13.11 -6.27 -0.34
N PRO A 67 14.22 -5.53 -0.39
CA PRO A 67 14.62 -4.65 0.69
C PRO A 67 13.50 -3.66 1.02
N LEU A 68 13.30 -3.39 2.32
CA LEU A 68 12.19 -2.53 2.77
C LEU A 68 12.25 -1.13 2.16
N ALA A 69 13.46 -0.59 2.01
CA ALA A 69 13.67 0.73 1.41
C ALA A 69 13.19 0.79 -0.04
N GLU A 70 13.47 -0.26 -0.83
CA GLU A 70 13.03 -0.36 -2.23
C GLU A 70 11.51 -0.51 -2.33
N ALA A 71 10.93 -1.40 -1.53
CA ALA A 71 9.47 -1.60 -1.50
C ALA A 71 8.74 -0.29 -1.15
N ILE A 72 9.22 0.45 -0.15
CA ILE A 72 8.66 1.75 0.22
C ILE A 72 8.85 2.76 -0.92
N ALA A 73 10.05 2.84 -1.49
CA ALA A 73 10.35 3.77 -2.58
C ALA A 73 9.40 3.55 -3.77
N ILE A 74 9.22 2.31 -4.20
CA ILE A 74 8.31 1.97 -5.31
C ILE A 74 6.85 2.26 -4.94
N SER A 75 6.44 2.06 -3.69
CA SER A 75 5.07 2.36 -3.25
C SER A 75 4.72 3.85 -3.31
N PHE A 76 5.71 4.76 -3.37
CA PHE A 76 5.46 6.20 -3.65
C PHE A 76 4.87 6.47 -5.03
N VAL A 77 4.87 5.51 -5.93
CA VAL A 77 4.13 5.60 -7.20
C VAL A 77 2.61 5.61 -6.96
N ALA A 78 2.11 4.98 -5.88
CA ALA A 78 0.67 4.92 -5.58
C ALA A 78 0.01 6.32 -5.43
N PRO A 79 0.55 7.27 -4.65
CA PRO A 79 0.01 8.63 -4.58
C PRO A 79 -0.01 9.35 -5.94
N LEU A 80 0.95 9.07 -6.82
CA LEU A 80 0.98 9.62 -8.17
C LEU A 80 -0.16 9.10 -9.03
N ILE A 81 -0.39 7.77 -8.98
CA ILE A 81 -1.52 7.13 -9.66
C ILE A 81 -2.83 7.71 -9.14
N ALA A 82 -3.00 7.82 -7.81
CA ALA A 82 -4.19 8.38 -7.20
C ALA A 82 -4.43 9.83 -7.63
N LEU A 83 -3.40 10.66 -7.67
CA LEU A 83 -3.48 12.05 -8.10
C LEU A 83 -3.91 12.16 -9.57
N TYR A 84 -3.33 11.34 -10.45
CA TYR A 84 -3.69 11.28 -11.85
C TYR A 84 -5.14 10.83 -12.04
N LEU A 85 -5.57 9.78 -11.35
CA LEU A 85 -6.95 9.29 -11.42
C LEU A 85 -7.95 10.32 -10.88
N ALA A 86 -7.64 11.03 -9.81
CA ALA A 86 -8.46 12.11 -9.27
C ALA A 86 -8.64 13.23 -10.32
N ALA A 87 -7.58 13.61 -11.02
CA ALA A 87 -7.67 14.61 -12.08
C ALA A 87 -8.56 14.15 -13.25
N VAL A 88 -8.37 12.90 -13.70
CA VAL A 88 -9.06 12.39 -14.91
C VAL A 88 -10.51 12.01 -14.61
N TRP A 89 -10.80 11.39 -13.46
CA TRP A 89 -12.12 10.86 -13.16
C TRP A 89 -13.01 11.82 -12.37
N LEU A 90 -12.40 12.59 -11.45
CA LEU A 90 -13.15 13.55 -10.65
C LEU A 90 -13.10 14.96 -11.21
N GLY A 91 -12.27 15.22 -12.24
CA GLY A 91 -12.09 16.56 -12.80
C GLY A 91 -11.41 17.53 -11.83
N GLU A 92 -10.68 17.02 -10.84
CA GLU A 92 -10.01 17.86 -9.86
C GLU A 92 -8.81 18.59 -10.50
N VAL A 93 -8.69 19.87 -10.19
CA VAL A 93 -7.55 20.68 -10.62
C VAL A 93 -6.36 20.36 -9.72
N ILE A 94 -5.37 19.68 -10.28
CA ILE A 94 -4.15 19.36 -9.54
C ILE A 94 -3.33 20.64 -9.34
N ARG A 95 -3.00 20.94 -8.10
CA ARG A 95 -2.11 22.06 -7.75
C ARG A 95 -0.70 21.80 -8.27
N LYS A 96 -0.04 22.85 -8.74
CA LYS A 96 1.35 22.76 -9.25
C LYS A 96 2.32 22.26 -8.18
N GLU A 97 2.06 22.62 -6.91
CA GLU A 97 2.84 22.17 -5.76
C GLU A 97 2.76 20.64 -5.56
N SER A 98 1.58 20.06 -5.79
CA SER A 98 1.38 18.61 -5.72
C SER A 98 2.12 17.88 -6.83
N ILE A 99 2.12 18.43 -8.04
CA ILE A 99 2.88 17.88 -9.18
C ILE A 99 4.39 17.93 -8.86
N LEU A 100 4.88 19.07 -8.37
CA LEU A 100 6.30 19.24 -8.05
C LEU A 100 6.72 18.28 -6.93
N ALA A 101 5.93 18.18 -5.85
CA ALA A 101 6.19 17.23 -4.76
C ALA A 101 6.23 15.78 -5.25
N SER A 102 5.34 15.43 -6.19
CA SER A 102 5.27 14.11 -6.80
C SER A 102 6.51 13.79 -7.64
N ILE A 103 6.97 14.75 -8.44
CA ILE A 103 8.20 14.62 -9.24
C ILE A 103 9.41 14.45 -8.33
N LEU A 104 9.51 15.25 -7.26
CA LEU A 104 10.60 15.13 -6.28
C LEU A 104 10.59 13.79 -5.56
N GLY A 105 9.41 13.30 -5.16
CA GLY A 105 9.26 11.98 -4.54
C GLY A 105 9.67 10.85 -5.50
N LEU A 106 9.27 10.94 -6.77
CA LEU A 106 9.66 9.97 -7.79
C LEU A 106 11.18 10.02 -8.06
N ALA A 107 11.77 11.21 -8.15
CA ALA A 107 13.22 11.37 -8.31
C ALA A 107 13.98 10.75 -7.13
N GLY A 108 13.54 10.99 -5.89
CA GLY A 108 14.10 10.36 -4.70
C GLY A 108 14.01 8.83 -4.76
N THR A 109 12.87 8.29 -5.21
CA THR A 109 12.68 6.85 -5.43
C THR A 109 13.67 6.30 -6.44
N VAL A 110 13.82 6.97 -7.58
CA VAL A 110 14.78 6.57 -8.63
C VAL A 110 16.22 6.55 -8.10
N VAL A 111 16.61 7.56 -7.33
CA VAL A 111 17.95 7.63 -6.71
C VAL A 111 18.17 6.45 -5.75
N ILE A 112 17.20 6.12 -4.92
CA ILE A 112 17.30 4.99 -3.97
C ILE A 112 17.42 3.67 -4.70
N VAL A 113 16.60 3.46 -5.73
CA VAL A 113 16.57 2.21 -6.51
C VAL A 113 17.82 2.09 -7.38
N SER A 114 18.26 3.17 -8.04
CA SER A 114 19.44 3.13 -8.93
C SER A 114 20.74 2.84 -8.19
N GLY A 115 20.89 3.31 -6.95
CA GLY A 115 22.05 2.99 -6.11
C GLY A 115 22.20 1.50 -5.79
N ARG A 116 21.15 0.71 -5.98
CA ARG A 116 21.13 -0.74 -5.71
C ARG A 116 21.13 -1.63 -6.95
N LEU A 117 20.82 -1.07 -8.12
CA LEU A 117 20.78 -1.82 -9.38
C LEU A 117 22.13 -2.43 -9.80
N GLY A 118 23.24 -1.98 -9.19
CA GLY A 118 24.58 -2.52 -9.44
C GLY A 118 24.93 -3.80 -8.67
N GLU A 119 24.13 -4.19 -7.66
CA GLU A 119 24.48 -5.30 -6.75
C GLU A 119 23.50 -6.49 -6.82
N ALA A 120 22.37 -6.35 -7.50
CA ALA A 120 21.36 -7.39 -7.54
C ALA A 120 21.44 -8.20 -8.85
N GLU A 121 21.89 -9.41 -8.75
CA GLU A 121 21.50 -10.46 -9.69
C GLU A 121 19.97 -10.54 -9.63
N TYR A 122 19.28 -10.12 -10.71
CA TYR A 122 17.82 -10.14 -10.80
C TYR A 122 17.32 -11.59 -10.80
N GLN A 123 17.18 -12.15 -9.61
CA GLN A 123 16.54 -13.44 -9.42
C GLN A 123 15.03 -13.30 -9.67
N THR A 124 14.40 -14.35 -10.14
CA THR A 124 12.94 -14.44 -10.38
C THR A 124 12.13 -13.95 -9.17
N GLU A 125 12.64 -14.15 -7.96
CA GLU A 125 12.03 -13.69 -6.72
C GLU A 125 11.96 -12.16 -6.59
N THR A 126 12.97 -11.45 -7.05
CA THR A 126 12.98 -9.98 -7.09
C THR A 126 11.93 -9.45 -8.05
N LEU A 127 11.79 -10.07 -9.23
CA LEU A 127 10.75 -9.70 -10.20
C LEU A 127 9.34 -9.93 -9.67
N LEU A 128 9.11 -11.03 -8.94
CA LEU A 128 7.83 -11.29 -8.26
C LEU A 128 7.53 -10.23 -7.18
N GLY A 129 8.55 -9.83 -6.41
CA GLY A 129 8.44 -8.76 -5.43
C GLY A 129 8.09 -7.41 -6.07
N LEU A 130 8.73 -7.06 -7.18
CA LEU A 130 8.45 -5.85 -7.95
C LEU A 130 7.02 -5.86 -8.52
N GLY A 131 6.59 -6.99 -9.09
CA GLY A 131 5.22 -7.15 -9.57
C GLY A 131 4.18 -6.99 -8.46
N ALA A 132 4.43 -7.57 -7.29
CA ALA A 132 3.53 -7.49 -6.13
C ALA A 132 3.42 -6.08 -5.57
N ILE A 133 4.53 -5.32 -5.49
CA ILE A 133 4.48 -3.93 -5.00
C ILE A 133 3.79 -3.01 -6.00
N PHE A 134 4.02 -3.21 -7.30
CA PHE A 134 3.34 -2.44 -8.33
C PHE A 134 1.84 -2.72 -8.35
N PHE A 135 1.44 -3.99 -8.23
CA PHE A 135 0.03 -4.38 -8.09
C PHE A 135 -0.61 -3.75 -6.84
N SER A 136 0.10 -3.77 -5.71
CA SER A 136 -0.35 -3.09 -4.48
C SER A 136 -0.55 -1.59 -4.71
N ALA A 137 0.36 -0.93 -5.43
CA ALA A 137 0.25 0.49 -5.75
C ALA A 137 -0.94 0.82 -6.67
N MET A 138 -1.30 -0.10 -7.57
CA MET A 138 -2.48 0.07 -8.44
C MET A 138 -3.82 -0.11 -7.70
N LEU A 139 -3.82 -0.85 -6.59
CA LEU A 139 -5.01 -1.04 -5.76
C LEU A 139 -5.22 0.09 -4.73
N TYR A 140 -4.27 1.00 -4.63
CA TYR A 140 -4.33 2.14 -3.70
C TYR A 140 -5.33 3.18 -4.15
#